data_8fbeffc635c474bb0d731a390635a2cf
#
_entry.id   8fbeffc635c474bb0d731a390635a2cf
#
_cell.length_a   1.000
_cell.length_b   1.000
_cell.length_c   1.000
_cell.angle_alpha   90.00
_cell.angle_beta   90.00
_cell.angle_gamma   90.00
#
_symmetry.space_group_name_H-M   'P 1'
#
loop_
_entity.id
_entity.type
_entity.pdbx_description
1 polymer ?
#
loop_
_entity_poly.entity_id
_entity_poly.type
_entity_poly.pdbx_seq_one_letter_code
_entity_poly.pdbx_strand_id
1 'polypeptide(L)'
;MKEINLANRKVSPVAWVPTLYFAMGMPFVVLNMVLSLLYKDLGIGNAEITFWTGLIMLPWTLKFLWSPLLELYKTKKFFVVLTQVVSGVVFGLAAISLHLPNFFAISIALFAVVALSGATHDIAADGTYMGVLSKEDQARWIGWQGAFYNIAKIFATGLLVWIAGIITPMVGVLGAWTAILVFLCVVMTALGIYHYFILPTDGKHNDDKKSASETLKELWDVLKEFVQKAHIIYYILFIIIYRLAEGFVMKVVPLFLHDPVSQGGLGLSNEQIGTYYGTFGAAAFV
;
A
#
# COMPACT_ATOMS: atom_id res chain seq x y z
N MET A 1 4.82 -17.99 40.56
CA MET A 1 5.02 -16.99 39.49
C MET A 1 3.74 -16.96 38.68
N LYS A 2 2.98 -15.84 38.73
CA LYS A 2 1.77 -15.68 37.91
C LYS A 2 2.22 -15.52 36.46
N GLU A 3 1.91 -16.50 35.62
CA GLU A 3 1.98 -16.30 34.16
C GLU A 3 1.14 -15.07 33.80
N ILE A 4 1.79 -14.06 33.28
CA ILE A 4 1.14 -12.86 32.78
C ILE A 4 0.46 -13.26 31.50
N ASN A 5 -0.84 -13.52 31.57
CA ASN A 5 -1.69 -13.86 30.44
C ASN A 5 -1.83 -12.61 29.55
N LEU A 6 -0.91 -12.45 28.61
CA LEU A 6 -0.86 -11.33 27.65
C LEU A 6 -2.05 -11.32 26.67
N ALA A 7 -2.84 -12.42 26.63
CA ALA A 7 -3.95 -12.60 25.69
C ALA A 7 -5.18 -11.73 26.00
N ASN A 8 -5.30 -11.10 27.18
CA ASN A 8 -6.53 -10.39 27.61
C ASN A 8 -6.33 -8.89 27.87
N ARG A 9 -5.26 -8.26 27.42
CA ARG A 9 -5.13 -6.81 27.47
C ARG A 9 -5.99 -6.19 26.35
N LYS A 10 -7.12 -5.58 26.72
CA LYS A 10 -7.87 -4.69 25.78
C LYS A 10 -6.95 -3.51 25.43
N VAL A 11 -6.19 -3.65 24.33
CA VAL A 11 -5.38 -2.56 23.82
C VAL A 11 -6.31 -1.52 23.22
N SER A 12 -6.17 -0.25 23.63
CA SER A 12 -6.99 0.86 23.11
C SER A 12 -6.86 0.97 21.59
N PRO A 13 -7.96 1.16 20.85
CA PRO A 13 -7.91 1.36 19.39
C PRO A 13 -7.00 2.52 18.95
N VAL A 14 -6.84 3.56 19.77
CA VAL A 14 -5.90 4.67 19.53
C VAL A 14 -4.48 4.19 19.29
N ALA A 15 -4.07 3.10 19.95
CA ALA A 15 -2.70 2.60 19.85
C ALA A 15 -2.41 1.89 18.53
N TRP A 16 -3.42 1.33 17.84
CA TRP A 16 -3.18 0.49 16.68
C TRP A 16 -3.94 0.92 15.40
N VAL A 17 -5.14 1.51 15.50
CA VAL A 17 -5.89 1.95 14.31
C VAL A 17 -5.11 2.96 13.48
N PRO A 18 -4.55 4.05 14.07
CA PRO A 18 -3.77 5.03 13.33
C PRO A 18 -2.58 4.41 12.58
N THR A 19 -1.75 3.66 13.29
CA THR A 19 -0.53 3.09 12.73
C THR A 19 -0.81 1.97 11.73
N LEU A 20 -1.90 1.21 11.91
CA LEU A 20 -2.34 0.16 11.00
C LEU A 20 -2.73 0.74 9.63
N TYR A 21 -3.54 1.80 9.61
CA TYR A 21 -3.98 2.42 8.36
C TYR A 21 -2.91 3.31 7.71
N PHE A 22 -2.02 3.88 8.51
CA PHE A 22 -0.80 4.48 7.99
C PHE A 22 0.08 3.45 7.25
N ALA A 23 0.32 2.29 7.87
CA ALA A 23 1.06 1.19 7.25
C ALA A 23 0.37 0.62 6.00
N MET A 24 -0.97 0.63 5.96
CA MET A 24 -1.78 0.24 4.79
C MET A 24 -1.55 1.18 3.61
N GLY A 25 -1.58 2.51 3.85
CA GLY A 25 -1.43 3.51 2.80
C GLY A 25 -0.03 3.57 2.20
N MET A 26 1.02 3.32 2.98
CA MET A 26 2.41 3.50 2.55
C MET A 26 2.80 2.70 1.29
N PRO A 27 2.69 1.36 1.24
CA PRO A 27 3.06 0.60 0.05
C PRO A 27 2.24 1.00 -1.18
N PHE A 28 0.92 1.17 -1.02
CA PHE A 28 0.03 1.56 -2.10
C PHE A 28 0.47 2.87 -2.76
N VAL A 29 0.68 3.90 -1.95
CA VAL A 29 1.02 5.24 -2.45
C VAL A 29 2.43 5.28 -3.04
N VAL A 30 3.39 4.62 -2.39
CA VAL A 30 4.76 4.51 -2.91
C VAL A 30 4.76 3.86 -4.28
N LEU A 31 4.11 2.70 -4.44
CA LEU A 31 4.09 1.97 -5.71
C LEU A 31 3.29 2.69 -6.79
N ASN A 32 2.25 3.41 -6.42
CA ASN A 32 1.38 4.06 -7.39
C ASN A 32 1.93 5.40 -7.90
N MET A 33 2.59 6.18 -7.04
CA MET A 33 2.99 7.56 -7.35
C MET A 33 4.49 7.82 -7.23
N VAL A 34 5.12 7.40 -6.12
CA VAL A 34 6.52 7.72 -5.83
C VAL A 34 7.47 6.99 -6.79
N LEU A 35 7.17 5.72 -7.15
CA LEU A 35 7.98 4.98 -8.11
C LEU A 35 8.05 5.63 -9.50
N SER A 36 7.00 6.36 -9.90
CA SER A 36 7.03 7.08 -11.19
C SER A 36 8.12 8.13 -11.20
N LEU A 37 8.31 8.86 -10.11
CA LEU A 37 9.37 9.87 -9.97
C LEU A 37 10.75 9.21 -9.85
N LEU A 38 10.86 8.15 -9.02
CA LEU A 38 12.10 7.38 -8.87
C LEU A 38 12.63 6.90 -10.23
N TYR A 39 11.80 6.24 -11.01
CA TYR A 39 12.21 5.71 -12.31
C TYR A 39 12.46 6.81 -13.34
N LYS A 40 11.70 7.90 -13.27
CA LYS A 40 11.92 9.06 -14.12
C LYS A 40 13.28 9.69 -13.88
N ASP A 41 13.65 9.90 -12.63
CA ASP A 41 14.96 10.40 -12.23
C ASP A 41 16.12 9.48 -12.66
N LEU A 42 15.86 8.17 -12.70
CA LEU A 42 16.83 7.17 -13.16
C LEU A 42 16.83 6.97 -14.69
N GLY A 43 16.10 7.81 -15.43
CA GLY A 43 16.16 7.86 -16.90
C GLY A 43 15.26 6.84 -17.62
N ILE A 44 14.31 6.21 -16.94
CA ILE A 44 13.35 5.31 -17.59
C ILE A 44 12.28 6.12 -18.34
N GLY A 45 11.86 5.60 -19.50
CA GLY A 45 10.84 6.24 -20.33
C GLY A 45 9.44 6.22 -19.74
N ASN A 46 8.64 7.28 -19.98
CA ASN A 46 7.29 7.42 -19.40
C ASN A 46 6.36 6.25 -19.74
N ALA A 47 6.41 5.74 -20.98
CA ALA A 47 5.58 4.61 -21.40
C ALA A 47 5.92 3.33 -20.59
N GLU A 48 7.21 3.07 -20.39
CA GLU A 48 7.70 1.92 -19.64
C GLU A 48 7.34 2.03 -18.15
N ILE A 49 7.56 3.22 -17.56
CA ILE A 49 7.16 3.51 -16.18
C ILE A 49 5.66 3.26 -16.00
N THR A 50 4.83 3.87 -16.85
CA THR A 50 3.36 3.78 -16.71
C THR A 50 2.87 2.35 -16.86
N PHE A 51 3.41 1.60 -17.84
CA PHE A 51 3.03 0.21 -18.07
C PHE A 51 3.37 -0.68 -16.86
N TRP A 52 4.63 -0.69 -16.44
CA TRP A 52 5.07 -1.60 -15.38
C TRP A 52 4.54 -1.21 -14.00
N THR A 53 4.53 0.09 -13.65
CA THR A 53 3.93 0.53 -12.38
C THR A 53 2.41 0.36 -12.36
N GLY A 54 1.75 0.37 -13.52
CA GLY A 54 0.34 0.00 -13.64
C GLY A 54 0.11 -1.50 -13.40
N LEU A 55 0.95 -2.35 -14.02
CA LEU A 55 0.85 -3.80 -13.93
C LEU A 55 1.04 -4.30 -12.49
N ILE A 56 2.03 -3.78 -11.75
CA ILE A 56 2.26 -4.18 -10.36
C ILE A 56 1.15 -3.75 -9.40
N MET A 57 0.19 -2.91 -9.81
CA MET A 57 -0.98 -2.56 -9.00
C MET A 57 -2.13 -3.58 -9.10
N LEU A 58 -2.05 -4.55 -10.01
CA LEU A 58 -3.07 -5.60 -10.16
C LEU A 58 -3.43 -6.36 -8.88
N PRO A 59 -2.51 -6.66 -7.95
CA PRO A 59 -2.87 -7.34 -6.71
C PRO A 59 -3.98 -6.63 -5.93
N TRP A 60 -4.01 -5.29 -5.88
CA TRP A 60 -5.11 -4.57 -5.21
C TRP A 60 -6.46 -4.77 -5.87
N THR A 61 -6.47 -4.93 -7.19
CA THR A 61 -7.71 -5.23 -7.93
C THR A 61 -8.13 -6.68 -7.77
N LEU A 62 -7.15 -7.61 -7.72
CA LEU A 62 -7.38 -9.05 -7.71
C LEU A 62 -7.44 -9.65 -6.29
N LYS A 63 -7.26 -8.84 -5.23
CA LYS A 63 -7.17 -9.32 -3.84
C LYS A 63 -8.36 -10.17 -3.39
N PHE A 64 -9.53 -10.01 -4.00
CA PHE A 64 -10.72 -10.82 -3.72
C PHE A 64 -10.50 -12.31 -4.02
N LEU A 65 -9.58 -12.67 -4.94
CA LEU A 65 -9.32 -14.07 -5.30
C LEU A 65 -8.68 -14.86 -4.16
N TRP A 66 -7.87 -14.22 -3.31
CA TRP A 66 -7.21 -14.91 -2.19
C TRP A 66 -7.69 -14.45 -0.81
N SER A 67 -8.55 -13.44 -0.75
CA SER A 67 -9.13 -12.97 0.51
C SER A 67 -9.76 -14.10 1.34
N PRO A 68 -10.57 -15.03 0.77
CA PRO A 68 -11.13 -16.11 1.54
C PRO A 68 -10.09 -17.08 2.11
N LEU A 69 -8.93 -17.23 1.44
CA LEU A 69 -7.87 -18.10 1.93
C LEU A 69 -7.24 -17.59 3.23
N LEU A 70 -7.25 -16.25 3.46
CA LEU A 70 -6.76 -15.69 4.70
C LEU A 70 -7.64 -16.03 5.91
N GLU A 71 -8.90 -16.39 5.68
CA GLU A 71 -9.82 -16.85 6.74
C GLU A 71 -9.50 -18.28 7.21
N LEU A 72 -8.89 -19.10 6.33
CA LEU A 72 -8.60 -20.51 6.61
C LEU A 72 -7.32 -20.72 7.41
N TYR A 73 -6.36 -19.80 7.23
CA TYR A 73 -5.00 -19.97 7.74
C TYR A 73 -4.69 -18.96 8.81
N LYS A 74 -4.14 -19.08 9.84
CA LYS A 74 -3.61 -18.10 10.82
C LYS A 74 -4.58 -16.94 11.16
N THR A 75 -4.18 -16.13 12.10
CA THR A 75 -4.92 -14.94 12.54
C THR A 75 -4.68 -13.75 11.59
N LYS A 76 -5.59 -12.81 11.54
CA LYS A 76 -5.41 -11.54 10.80
C LYS A 76 -4.15 -10.79 11.25
N LYS A 77 -3.90 -10.77 12.57
CA LYS A 77 -2.67 -10.21 13.15
C LYS A 77 -1.41 -10.82 12.53
N PHE A 78 -1.37 -12.13 12.32
CA PHE A 78 -0.22 -12.80 11.71
C PHE A 78 0.05 -12.23 10.30
N PHE A 79 -1.01 -12.09 9.48
CA PHE A 79 -0.85 -11.55 8.13
C PHE A 79 -0.45 -10.09 8.14
N VAL A 80 -1.02 -9.25 9.02
CA VAL A 80 -0.60 -7.84 9.16
C VAL A 80 0.89 -7.74 9.43
N VAL A 81 1.39 -8.46 10.43
CA VAL A 81 2.80 -8.41 10.81
C VAL A 81 3.70 -8.97 9.71
N LEU A 82 3.35 -10.12 9.15
CA LEU A 82 4.11 -10.75 8.07
C LEU A 82 4.25 -9.83 6.86
N THR A 83 3.15 -9.25 6.41
CA THR A 83 3.15 -8.39 5.21
C THR A 83 3.91 -7.09 5.42
N GLN A 84 3.89 -6.51 6.62
CA GLN A 84 4.69 -5.33 6.95
C GLN A 84 6.18 -5.65 6.95
N VAL A 85 6.59 -6.75 7.57
CA VAL A 85 8.00 -7.17 7.60
C VAL A 85 8.47 -7.54 6.20
N VAL A 86 7.68 -8.30 5.42
CA VAL A 86 8.01 -8.63 4.02
C VAL A 86 8.15 -7.36 3.19
N SER A 87 7.20 -6.43 3.26
CA SER A 87 7.30 -5.15 2.55
C SER A 87 8.54 -4.36 2.96
N GLY A 88 8.86 -4.31 4.26
CA GLY A 88 10.06 -3.64 4.77
C GLY A 88 11.33 -4.25 4.19
N VAL A 89 11.51 -5.56 4.33
CA VAL A 89 12.68 -6.27 3.79
C VAL A 89 12.82 -6.08 2.28
N VAL A 90 11.71 -6.17 1.55
CA VAL A 90 11.72 -6.04 0.09
C VAL A 90 12.01 -4.60 -0.35
N PHE A 91 11.57 -3.56 0.37
CA PHE A 91 12.05 -2.19 0.13
C PHE A 91 13.57 -2.06 0.29
N GLY A 92 14.14 -2.72 1.30
CA GLY A 92 15.60 -2.78 1.48
C GLY A 92 16.31 -3.49 0.33
N LEU A 93 15.79 -4.62 -0.14
CA LEU A 93 16.32 -5.32 -1.31
C LEU A 93 16.20 -4.47 -2.59
N ALA A 94 15.09 -3.74 -2.75
CA ALA A 94 14.90 -2.82 -3.87
C ALA A 94 15.94 -1.68 -3.81
N ALA A 95 16.25 -1.14 -2.64
CA ALA A 95 17.32 -0.14 -2.49
C ALA A 95 18.68 -0.66 -2.98
N ILE A 96 19.02 -1.89 -2.62
CA ILE A 96 20.26 -2.54 -3.10
C ILE A 96 20.20 -2.77 -4.62
N SER A 97 19.05 -3.19 -5.15
CA SER A 97 18.88 -3.50 -6.57
C SER A 97 19.09 -2.30 -7.49
N LEU A 98 18.88 -1.07 -7.01
CA LEU A 98 19.11 0.15 -7.79
C LEU A 98 20.57 0.30 -8.27
N HIS A 99 21.52 -0.34 -7.58
CA HIS A 99 22.94 -0.31 -7.93
C HIS A 99 23.37 -1.41 -8.92
N LEU A 100 22.43 -2.24 -9.39
CA LEU A 100 22.70 -3.34 -10.32
C LEU A 100 22.49 -2.91 -11.78
N PRO A 101 23.19 -3.50 -12.76
CA PRO A 101 23.03 -3.15 -14.18
C PRO A 101 21.58 -3.27 -14.70
N ASN A 102 20.84 -4.27 -14.22
CA ASN A 102 19.44 -4.54 -14.62
C ASN A 102 18.45 -4.07 -13.53
N PHE A 103 18.76 -2.94 -12.87
CA PHE A 103 18.00 -2.44 -11.71
C PHE A 103 16.50 -2.34 -11.96
N PHE A 104 16.08 -1.90 -13.15
CA PHE A 104 14.68 -1.69 -13.45
C PHE A 104 13.86 -2.98 -13.36
N ALA A 105 14.29 -4.03 -14.08
CA ALA A 105 13.58 -5.32 -14.07
C ALA A 105 13.59 -5.97 -12.69
N ILE A 106 14.72 -5.90 -11.98
CA ILE A 106 14.86 -6.48 -10.63
C ILE A 106 14.00 -5.73 -9.64
N SER A 107 14.03 -4.39 -9.65
CA SER A 107 13.24 -3.59 -8.72
C SER A 107 11.73 -3.71 -8.99
N ILE A 108 11.29 -3.78 -10.26
CA ILE A 108 9.88 -4.05 -10.62
C ILE A 108 9.42 -5.40 -10.05
N ALA A 109 10.23 -6.46 -10.18
CA ALA A 109 9.90 -7.76 -9.62
C ALA A 109 9.80 -7.71 -8.08
N LEU A 110 10.71 -7.01 -7.42
CA LEU A 110 10.65 -6.79 -5.97
C LEU A 110 9.41 -5.97 -5.57
N PHE A 111 9.11 -4.90 -6.29
CA PHE A 111 7.90 -4.12 -6.02
C PHE A 111 6.60 -4.88 -6.30
N ALA A 112 6.58 -5.85 -7.20
CA ALA A 112 5.44 -6.77 -7.36
C ALA A 112 5.21 -7.61 -6.08
N VAL A 113 6.28 -8.02 -5.39
CA VAL A 113 6.17 -8.68 -4.07
C VAL A 113 5.61 -7.71 -3.02
N VAL A 114 6.07 -6.44 -3.00
CA VAL A 114 5.50 -5.41 -2.11
C VAL A 114 4.02 -5.19 -2.43
N ALA A 115 3.63 -5.19 -3.69
CA ALA A 115 2.25 -5.02 -4.12
C ALA A 115 1.34 -6.16 -3.62
N LEU A 116 1.78 -7.42 -3.80
CA LEU A 116 1.05 -8.59 -3.29
C LEU A 116 0.95 -8.56 -1.75
N SER A 117 2.05 -8.20 -1.10
CA SER A 117 2.12 -8.03 0.36
C SER A 117 1.18 -6.91 0.84
N GLY A 118 1.19 -5.74 0.20
CA GLY A 118 0.32 -4.61 0.52
C GLY A 118 -1.16 -4.93 0.33
N ALA A 119 -1.54 -5.56 -0.79
CA ALA A 119 -2.91 -5.97 -1.04
C ALA A 119 -3.40 -7.02 -0.01
N THR A 120 -2.51 -7.91 0.43
CA THR A 120 -2.81 -8.88 1.51
C THR A 120 -2.91 -8.19 2.86
N HIS A 121 -2.05 -7.18 3.12
CA HIS A 121 -2.12 -6.34 4.30
C HIS A 121 -3.49 -5.66 4.43
N ASP A 122 -4.01 -5.08 3.35
CA ASP A 122 -5.32 -4.42 3.33
C ASP A 122 -6.42 -5.37 3.84
N ILE A 123 -6.48 -6.60 3.29
CA ILE A 123 -7.47 -7.59 3.71
C ILE A 123 -7.35 -7.90 5.20
N ALA A 124 -6.11 -8.11 5.66
CA ALA A 124 -5.84 -8.48 7.04
C ALA A 124 -6.10 -7.33 8.02
N ALA A 125 -5.78 -6.10 7.64
CA ALA A 125 -6.00 -4.90 8.44
C ALA A 125 -7.49 -4.60 8.61
N ASP A 126 -8.26 -4.61 7.52
CA ASP A 126 -9.71 -4.43 7.55
C ASP A 126 -10.39 -5.58 8.32
N GLY A 127 -9.93 -6.81 8.10
CA GLY A 127 -10.41 -7.98 8.86
C GLY A 127 -10.12 -7.88 10.35
N THR A 128 -8.97 -7.35 10.77
CA THR A 128 -8.66 -7.08 12.18
C THR A 128 -9.58 -6.01 12.76
N TYR A 129 -9.75 -4.90 12.04
CA TYR A 129 -10.62 -3.80 12.46
C TYR A 129 -12.06 -4.28 12.67
N MET A 130 -12.64 -4.99 11.70
CA MET A 130 -13.99 -5.50 11.77
C MET A 130 -14.17 -6.63 12.80
N GLY A 131 -13.15 -7.45 13.00
CA GLY A 131 -13.22 -8.61 13.89
C GLY A 131 -13.01 -8.28 15.36
N VAL A 132 -12.27 -7.21 15.66
CA VAL A 132 -11.91 -6.83 17.04
C VAL A 132 -12.82 -5.76 17.61
N LEU A 133 -13.32 -4.82 16.79
CA LEU A 133 -14.13 -3.70 17.25
C LEU A 133 -15.63 -4.00 17.19
N SER A 134 -16.37 -3.54 18.20
CA SER A 134 -17.84 -3.50 18.14
C SER A 134 -18.32 -2.59 17.01
N LYS A 135 -19.57 -2.74 16.56
CA LYS A 135 -20.13 -1.85 15.52
C LYS A 135 -20.11 -0.39 15.93
N GLU A 136 -20.32 -0.09 17.20
CA GLU A 136 -20.27 1.24 17.78
C GLU A 136 -18.85 1.81 17.73
N ASP A 137 -17.86 0.99 18.09
CA ASP A 137 -16.46 1.39 18.01
C ASP A 137 -15.98 1.53 16.55
N GLN A 138 -16.42 0.64 15.65
CA GLN A 138 -16.14 0.79 14.21
C GLN A 138 -16.64 2.15 13.69
N ALA A 139 -17.88 2.53 14.02
CA ALA A 139 -18.43 3.83 13.62
C ALA A 139 -17.65 5.00 14.22
N ARG A 140 -17.16 4.85 15.46
CA ARG A 140 -16.35 5.87 16.14
C ARG A 140 -14.97 6.08 15.53
N TRP A 141 -14.34 4.99 15.07
CA TRP A 141 -12.94 5.00 14.61
C TRP A 141 -12.79 5.07 13.09
N ILE A 142 -13.89 5.02 12.30
CA ILE A 142 -13.82 5.00 10.84
C ILE A 142 -13.15 6.25 10.26
N GLY A 143 -13.35 7.41 10.86
CA GLY A 143 -12.69 8.65 10.45
C GLY A 143 -11.15 8.58 10.59
N TRP A 144 -10.65 7.84 11.58
CA TRP A 144 -9.22 7.66 11.79
C TRP A 144 -8.58 6.77 10.73
N GLN A 145 -9.32 5.80 10.18
CA GLN A 145 -8.84 5.00 9.05
C GLN A 145 -8.50 5.91 7.86
N GLY A 146 -9.47 6.71 7.41
CA GLY A 146 -9.28 7.63 6.28
C GLY A 146 -8.22 8.68 6.57
N ALA A 147 -8.22 9.27 7.77
CA ALA A 147 -7.25 10.29 8.16
C ALA A 147 -5.80 9.75 8.10
N PHE A 148 -5.53 8.60 8.72
CA PHE A 148 -4.17 8.06 8.77
C PHE A 148 -3.72 7.43 7.43
N TYR A 149 -4.66 6.92 6.63
CA TYR A 149 -4.36 6.56 5.24
C TYR A 149 -3.95 7.80 4.41
N ASN A 150 -4.67 8.92 4.56
CA ASN A 150 -4.31 10.18 3.88
C ASN A 150 -3.01 10.79 4.43
N ILE A 151 -2.74 10.67 5.73
CA ILE A 151 -1.45 11.07 6.32
C ILE A 151 -0.31 10.26 5.67
N ALA A 152 -0.50 8.94 5.45
CA ALA A 152 0.49 8.13 4.73
C ALA A 152 0.70 8.63 3.29
N LYS A 153 -0.37 9.06 2.62
CA LYS A 153 -0.30 9.66 1.27
C LYS A 153 0.54 10.94 1.28
N ILE A 154 0.22 11.88 2.17
CA ILE A 154 0.99 13.14 2.32
C ILE A 154 2.44 12.85 2.68
N PHE A 155 2.67 11.89 3.56
CA PHE A 155 4.00 11.48 3.97
C PHE A 155 4.81 10.92 2.80
N ALA A 156 4.23 10.02 2.00
CA ALA A 156 4.92 9.37 0.88
C ALA A 156 5.15 10.35 -0.28
N THR A 157 4.12 11.05 -0.75
CA THR A 157 4.21 11.94 -1.92
C THR A 157 4.73 13.33 -1.59
N GLY A 158 4.51 13.80 -0.37
CA GLY A 158 5.02 15.08 0.12
C GLY A 158 6.42 14.94 0.71
N LEU A 159 6.50 14.41 1.92
CA LEU A 159 7.74 14.41 2.71
C LEU A 159 8.86 13.59 2.06
N LEU A 160 8.59 12.34 1.62
CA LEU A 160 9.66 11.50 1.08
C LEU A 160 10.17 12.02 -0.26
N VAL A 161 9.30 12.50 -1.14
CA VAL A 161 9.69 13.09 -2.43
C VAL A 161 10.46 14.40 -2.20
N TRP A 162 10.00 15.24 -1.28
CA TRP A 162 10.70 16.47 -0.88
C TRP A 162 12.11 16.18 -0.33
N ILE A 163 12.25 15.21 0.58
CA ILE A 163 13.55 14.77 1.10
C ILE A 163 14.44 14.28 -0.05
N ALA A 164 13.93 13.45 -0.96
CA ALA A 164 14.69 12.99 -2.11
C ALA A 164 15.25 14.17 -2.91
N GLY A 165 14.43 15.21 -3.18
CA GLY A 165 14.86 16.42 -3.87
C GLY A 165 16.00 17.15 -3.13
N ILE A 166 15.86 17.36 -1.83
CA ILE A 166 16.85 18.12 -1.01
C ILE A 166 18.19 17.36 -0.93
N ILE A 167 18.17 16.05 -0.75
CA ILE A 167 19.41 15.29 -0.58
C ILE A 167 20.10 14.95 -1.91
N THR A 168 19.40 15.01 -3.04
CA THR A 168 19.96 14.72 -4.38
C THR A 168 21.24 15.50 -4.70
N PRO A 169 21.36 16.81 -4.44
CA PRO A 169 22.61 17.53 -4.68
C PRO A 169 23.79 17.06 -3.82
N MET A 170 23.52 16.40 -2.70
CA MET A 170 24.54 15.94 -1.74
C MET A 170 25.04 14.52 -2.05
N VAL A 171 24.12 13.62 -2.42
CA VAL A 171 24.42 12.16 -2.57
C VAL A 171 24.14 11.62 -3.98
N GLY A 172 23.71 12.47 -4.89
CA GLY A 172 23.29 12.09 -6.25
C GLY A 172 21.88 11.46 -6.26
N VAL A 173 21.31 11.35 -7.45
CA VAL A 173 19.97 10.80 -7.68
C VAL A 173 19.84 9.37 -7.12
N LEU A 174 20.77 8.51 -7.48
CA LEU A 174 20.78 7.11 -7.05
C LEU A 174 20.89 6.99 -5.52
N GLY A 175 21.78 7.77 -4.90
CA GLY A 175 21.94 7.80 -3.45
C GLY A 175 20.69 8.30 -2.72
N ALA A 176 20.04 9.32 -3.26
CA ALA A 176 18.81 9.86 -2.69
C ALA A 176 17.69 8.82 -2.66
N TRP A 177 17.41 8.17 -3.79
CA TRP A 177 16.36 7.15 -3.86
C TRP A 177 16.70 5.88 -3.08
N THR A 178 17.98 5.50 -3.02
CA THR A 178 18.45 4.43 -2.13
C THR A 178 18.13 4.75 -0.67
N ALA A 179 18.43 5.98 -0.21
CA ALA A 179 18.13 6.41 1.16
C ALA A 179 16.62 6.38 1.46
N ILE A 180 15.78 6.82 0.52
CA ILE A 180 14.31 6.75 0.68
C ILE A 180 13.82 5.30 0.81
N LEU A 181 14.31 4.38 -0.02
CA LEU A 181 13.91 2.97 0.06
C LEU A 181 14.41 2.29 1.34
N VAL A 182 15.62 2.61 1.80
CA VAL A 182 16.14 2.14 3.09
C VAL A 182 15.30 2.69 4.25
N PHE A 183 14.90 3.97 4.18
CA PHE A 183 14.02 4.56 5.17
C PHE A 183 12.66 3.83 5.22
N LEU A 184 12.05 3.52 4.07
CA LEU A 184 10.83 2.72 3.98
C LEU A 184 11.00 1.31 4.55
N CYS A 185 12.15 0.67 4.30
CA CYS A 185 12.51 -0.60 4.93
C CYS A 185 12.43 -0.51 6.46
N VAL A 186 13.08 0.50 7.03
CA VAL A 186 13.11 0.70 8.50
C VAL A 186 11.71 0.98 9.04
N VAL A 187 10.95 1.89 8.40
CA VAL A 187 9.61 2.26 8.86
C VAL A 187 8.65 1.06 8.81
N MET A 188 8.60 0.34 7.69
CA MET A 188 7.67 -0.80 7.56
C MET A 188 8.04 -1.95 8.51
N THR A 189 9.34 -2.22 8.68
CA THR A 189 9.81 -3.25 9.63
C THR A 189 9.52 -2.85 11.07
N ALA A 190 9.75 -1.59 11.44
CA ALA A 190 9.45 -1.07 12.77
C ALA A 190 7.94 -1.12 13.07
N LEU A 191 7.08 -0.78 12.10
CA LEU A 191 5.63 -0.94 12.23
C LEU A 191 5.23 -2.41 12.38
N GLY A 192 5.86 -3.33 11.65
CA GLY A 192 5.64 -4.76 11.81
C GLY A 192 5.99 -5.25 13.22
N ILE A 193 7.13 -4.84 13.75
CA ILE A 193 7.55 -5.14 15.13
C ILE A 193 6.57 -4.52 16.14
N TYR A 194 6.19 -3.26 15.95
CA TYR A 194 5.22 -2.58 16.81
C TYR A 194 3.88 -3.31 16.84
N HIS A 195 3.34 -3.67 15.68
CA HIS A 195 2.06 -4.37 15.57
C HIS A 195 2.12 -5.81 16.10
N TYR A 196 3.27 -6.46 16.05
CA TYR A 196 3.45 -7.75 16.70
C TYR A 196 3.12 -7.68 18.21
N PHE A 197 3.52 -6.60 18.89
CA PHE A 197 3.26 -6.44 20.33
C PHE A 197 1.89 -5.81 20.66
N ILE A 198 1.44 -4.85 19.84
CA ILE A 198 0.29 -4.00 20.18
C ILE A 198 -1.01 -4.48 19.54
N LEU A 199 -0.96 -5.08 18.33
CA LEU A 199 -2.18 -5.44 17.62
C LEU A 199 -2.93 -6.55 18.38
N PRO A 200 -4.24 -6.35 18.66
CA PRO A 200 -5.05 -7.38 19.28
C PRO A 200 -5.24 -8.58 18.34
N THR A 201 -5.42 -9.74 18.92
CA THR A 201 -5.75 -10.96 18.18
C THR A 201 -7.27 -11.12 18.17
N ASP A 202 -7.84 -11.41 17.04
CA ASP A 202 -9.29 -11.53 16.81
C ASP A 202 -9.96 -12.74 17.51
N GLY A 203 -9.26 -13.45 18.38
CA GLY A 203 -9.82 -14.49 19.24
C GLY A 203 -10.53 -15.67 18.54
N LYS A 204 -10.79 -15.53 17.25
CA LYS A 204 -11.40 -16.57 16.44
C LYS A 204 -10.35 -17.61 16.02
N HIS A 205 -10.05 -18.53 16.93
CA HIS A 205 -9.63 -19.84 16.50
C HIS A 205 -10.92 -20.48 15.95
N ASN A 206 -11.01 -20.61 14.64
CA ASN A 206 -12.14 -21.26 14.01
C ASN A 206 -12.13 -22.74 14.41
N ASP A 207 -12.96 -23.09 15.40
CA ASP A 207 -13.31 -24.48 15.69
C ASP A 207 -14.11 -25.10 14.53
N ASP A 208 -14.76 -24.27 13.70
CA ASP A 208 -15.41 -24.65 12.43
C ASP A 208 -14.46 -24.37 11.24
N LYS A 209 -13.40 -25.15 11.10
CA LYS A 209 -12.51 -25.08 9.93
C LYS A 209 -13.24 -25.57 8.68
N LYS A 210 -13.80 -24.67 7.90
CA LYS A 210 -14.17 -24.99 6.52
C LYS A 210 -12.93 -25.51 5.78
N SER A 211 -13.13 -26.52 4.96
CA SER A 211 -12.03 -27.01 4.11
C SER A 211 -11.70 -25.98 3.03
N ALA A 212 -10.47 -25.99 2.53
CA ALA A 212 -10.07 -25.10 1.43
C ALA A 212 -10.98 -25.28 0.20
N SER A 213 -11.45 -26.52 -0.07
CA SER A 213 -12.37 -26.82 -1.18
C SER A 213 -13.76 -26.21 -0.97
N GLU A 214 -14.27 -26.19 0.25
CA GLU A 214 -15.56 -25.54 0.57
C GLU A 214 -15.46 -24.02 0.42
N THR A 215 -14.38 -23.41 0.90
CA THR A 215 -14.14 -21.97 0.76
C THR A 215 -13.97 -21.54 -0.70
N LEU A 216 -13.26 -22.34 -1.51
CA LEU A 216 -13.14 -22.09 -2.95
C LEU A 216 -14.47 -22.25 -3.68
N LYS A 217 -15.29 -23.22 -3.27
CA LYS A 217 -16.64 -23.40 -3.82
C LYS A 217 -17.53 -22.21 -3.47
N GLU A 218 -17.55 -21.77 -2.22
CA GLU A 218 -18.28 -20.56 -1.82
C GLU A 218 -17.83 -19.33 -2.61
N LEU A 219 -16.51 -19.13 -2.79
CA LEU A 219 -15.99 -18.06 -3.64
C LEU A 219 -16.53 -18.14 -5.07
N TRP A 220 -16.50 -19.35 -5.64
CA TRP A 220 -17.03 -19.58 -7.00
C TRP A 220 -18.52 -19.29 -7.10
N ASP A 221 -19.31 -19.73 -6.12
CA ASP A 221 -20.74 -19.48 -6.07
C ASP A 221 -21.05 -17.96 -5.95
N VAL A 222 -20.30 -17.23 -5.12
CA VAL A 222 -20.41 -15.77 -4.99
C VAL A 222 -20.04 -15.05 -6.31
N LEU A 223 -18.96 -15.49 -6.99
CA LEU A 223 -18.56 -14.91 -8.28
C LEU A 223 -19.62 -15.18 -9.35
N LYS A 224 -20.19 -16.38 -9.38
CA LYS A 224 -21.26 -16.76 -10.30
C LYS A 224 -22.51 -15.92 -10.05
N GLU A 225 -22.93 -15.79 -8.80
CA GLU A 225 -24.05 -14.94 -8.41
C GLU A 225 -23.80 -13.46 -8.78
N PHE A 226 -22.58 -12.96 -8.56
CA PHE A 226 -22.20 -11.60 -8.93
C PHE A 226 -22.35 -11.35 -10.44
N VAL A 227 -21.83 -12.28 -11.27
CA VAL A 227 -21.90 -12.13 -12.75
C VAL A 227 -23.34 -12.30 -13.26
N GLN A 228 -24.21 -13.02 -12.53
CA GLN A 228 -25.62 -13.21 -12.89
C GLN A 228 -26.53 -12.04 -12.48
N LYS A 229 -26.03 -11.05 -11.74
CA LYS A 229 -26.84 -9.86 -11.37
C LYS A 229 -27.31 -9.11 -12.59
N ALA A 230 -28.58 -8.69 -12.55
CA ALA A 230 -29.17 -7.87 -13.62
C ALA A 230 -28.32 -6.60 -13.86
N HIS A 231 -28.05 -6.32 -15.11
CA HIS A 231 -27.28 -5.15 -15.57
C HIS A 231 -25.82 -5.09 -15.06
N ILE A 232 -25.22 -6.20 -14.61
CA ILE A 232 -23.87 -6.20 -14.05
C ILE A 232 -22.82 -5.61 -15.01
N ILE A 233 -22.92 -5.92 -16.31
CA ILE A 233 -22.01 -5.37 -17.33
C ILE A 233 -22.10 -3.84 -17.38
N TYR A 234 -23.31 -3.28 -17.32
CA TYR A 234 -23.50 -1.83 -17.26
C TYR A 234 -22.80 -1.22 -16.04
N TYR A 235 -22.97 -1.82 -14.85
CA TYR A 235 -22.32 -1.32 -13.63
C TYR A 235 -20.79 -1.44 -13.70
N ILE A 236 -20.27 -2.55 -14.24
CA ILE A 236 -18.83 -2.72 -14.41
C ILE A 236 -18.28 -1.66 -15.37
N LEU A 237 -18.89 -1.46 -16.54
CA LEU A 237 -18.48 -0.45 -17.50
C LEU A 237 -18.56 0.96 -16.92
N PHE A 238 -19.62 1.27 -16.18
CA PHE A 238 -19.77 2.56 -15.51
C PHE A 238 -18.63 2.80 -14.51
N ILE A 239 -18.31 1.80 -13.65
CA ILE A 239 -17.23 1.90 -12.67
C ILE A 239 -15.88 2.07 -13.36
N ILE A 240 -15.61 1.31 -14.43
CA ILE A 240 -14.36 1.42 -15.19
C ILE A 240 -14.22 2.82 -15.78
N ILE A 241 -15.24 3.34 -16.49
CA ILE A 241 -15.20 4.66 -17.12
C ILE A 241 -15.05 5.76 -16.05
N TYR A 242 -15.81 5.67 -14.96
CA TYR A 242 -15.76 6.62 -13.85
C TYR A 242 -14.37 6.69 -13.20
N ARG A 243 -13.73 5.52 -13.00
CA ARG A 243 -12.40 5.42 -12.38
C ARG A 243 -11.23 5.66 -13.33
N LEU A 244 -11.50 5.58 -14.65
CA LEU A 244 -10.45 5.71 -15.67
C LEU A 244 -9.71 7.04 -15.56
N ALA A 245 -10.44 8.15 -15.42
CA ALA A 245 -9.88 9.49 -15.32
C ALA A 245 -8.97 9.62 -14.08
N GLU A 246 -9.42 9.14 -12.91
CA GLU A 246 -8.64 9.14 -11.67
C GLU A 246 -7.35 8.31 -11.83
N GLY A 247 -7.46 7.10 -12.42
CA GLY A 247 -6.32 6.23 -12.66
C GLY A 247 -5.26 6.87 -13.57
N PHE A 248 -5.68 7.55 -14.64
CA PHE A 248 -4.78 8.29 -15.51
C PHE A 248 -4.12 9.46 -14.79
N VAL A 249 -4.87 10.26 -14.05
CA VAL A 249 -4.34 11.41 -13.30
C VAL A 249 -3.27 10.95 -12.32
N MET A 250 -3.52 9.90 -11.56
CA MET A 250 -2.53 9.36 -10.59
C MET A 250 -1.21 8.93 -11.24
N LYS A 251 -1.23 8.45 -12.48
CA LYS A 251 -0.03 7.97 -13.19
C LYS A 251 0.66 9.06 -14.00
N VAL A 252 -0.11 9.89 -14.70
CA VAL A 252 0.43 10.86 -15.65
C VAL A 252 0.85 12.15 -14.98
N VAL A 253 0.13 12.61 -13.96
CA VAL A 253 0.43 13.91 -13.32
C VAL A 253 1.84 13.97 -12.73
N PRO A 254 2.34 12.99 -11.96
CA PRO A 254 3.72 13.07 -11.45
C PRO A 254 4.76 13.19 -12.57
N LEU A 255 4.58 12.44 -13.66
CA LEU A 255 5.48 12.49 -14.83
C LEU A 255 5.40 13.83 -15.54
N PHE A 256 4.19 14.37 -15.79
CA PHE A 256 3.97 15.68 -16.40
C PHE A 256 4.60 16.82 -15.58
N LEU A 257 4.48 16.77 -14.26
CA LEU A 257 5.09 17.77 -13.38
C LEU A 257 6.63 17.74 -13.49
N HIS A 258 7.21 16.56 -13.65
CA HIS A 258 8.65 16.36 -13.69
C HIS A 258 9.27 16.54 -15.07
N ASP A 259 8.55 16.21 -16.14
CA ASP A 259 9.06 16.28 -17.51
C ASP A 259 9.53 17.70 -17.86
N PRO A 260 10.64 17.83 -18.64
CA PRO A 260 11.12 19.13 -19.09
C PRO A 260 10.08 19.90 -19.90
N VAL A 261 10.10 21.22 -19.81
CA VAL A 261 9.22 22.10 -20.60
C VAL A 261 9.36 21.85 -22.10
N SER A 262 10.57 21.52 -22.57
CA SER A 262 10.83 21.15 -23.98
C SER A 262 10.11 19.86 -24.44
N GLN A 263 9.66 19.02 -23.50
CA GLN A 263 8.88 17.80 -23.74
C GLN A 263 7.40 17.97 -23.40
N GLY A 264 6.96 19.19 -23.10
CA GLY A 264 5.58 19.51 -22.78
C GLY A 264 5.22 19.37 -21.30
N GLY A 265 6.18 19.12 -20.41
CA GLY A 265 6.01 19.07 -18.97
C GLY A 265 6.22 20.42 -18.28
N LEU A 266 6.24 20.43 -16.95
CA LEU A 266 6.46 21.64 -16.14
C LEU A 266 7.90 21.80 -15.64
N GLY A 267 8.74 20.77 -15.72
CA GLY A 267 10.15 20.81 -15.31
C GLY A 267 10.36 21.03 -13.81
N LEU A 268 9.41 20.61 -12.97
CA LEU A 268 9.51 20.77 -11.52
C LEU A 268 10.52 19.78 -10.91
N SER A 269 11.29 20.27 -9.94
CA SER A 269 12.13 19.40 -9.12
C SER A 269 11.31 18.54 -8.15
N ASN A 270 11.89 17.43 -7.65
CA ASN A 270 11.25 16.60 -6.64
C ASN A 270 10.89 17.38 -5.37
N GLU A 271 11.71 18.35 -4.97
CA GLU A 271 11.40 19.25 -3.86
C GLU A 271 10.11 20.04 -4.10
N GLN A 272 9.96 20.62 -5.31
CA GLN A 272 8.77 21.36 -5.70
C GLN A 272 7.54 20.42 -5.83
N ILE A 273 7.69 19.24 -6.42
CA ILE A 273 6.63 18.26 -6.54
C ILE A 273 6.17 17.77 -5.16
N GLY A 274 7.11 17.45 -4.27
CA GLY A 274 6.80 17.06 -2.90
C GLY A 274 6.06 18.16 -2.12
N THR A 275 6.45 19.40 -2.31
CA THR A 275 5.80 20.55 -1.67
C THR A 275 4.41 20.82 -2.24
N TYR A 276 4.30 21.07 -3.55
CA TYR A 276 3.05 21.54 -4.15
C TYR A 276 2.04 20.42 -4.36
N TYR A 277 2.45 19.34 -5.00
CA TYR A 277 1.56 18.25 -5.32
C TYR A 277 1.38 17.28 -4.14
N GLY A 278 2.48 16.88 -3.52
CA GLY A 278 2.45 15.88 -2.44
C GLY A 278 1.91 16.42 -1.12
N THR A 279 2.26 17.66 -0.73
CA THR A 279 1.83 18.22 0.55
C THR A 279 0.57 19.06 0.40
N PHE A 280 0.63 20.17 -0.33
CA PHE A 280 -0.54 21.07 -0.47
C PHE A 280 -1.67 20.42 -1.28
N GLY A 281 -1.36 19.74 -2.39
CA GLY A 281 -2.37 19.07 -3.20
C GLY A 281 -3.08 17.96 -2.43
N ALA A 282 -2.33 17.12 -1.70
CA ALA A 282 -2.94 16.07 -0.89
C ALA A 282 -3.72 16.62 0.31
N ALA A 283 -3.22 17.68 0.97
CA ALA A 283 -3.93 18.31 2.09
C ALA A 283 -5.26 18.98 1.66
N ALA A 284 -5.36 19.46 0.42
CA ALA A 284 -6.62 20.01 -0.11
C ALA A 284 -7.72 18.96 -0.32
N PHE A 285 -7.37 17.64 -0.34
CA PHE A 285 -8.30 16.52 -0.48
C PHE A 285 -8.76 15.92 0.86
N VAL A 286 -8.21 16.34 1.97
CA VAL A 286 -8.52 15.88 3.33
C VAL A 286 -9.48 16.84 4.02
#